data_495be37d895f2086adea3a170893e013
#
_entry.id   495be37d895f2086adea3a170893e013
#
_cell.length_a   1.000
_cell.length_b   1.000
_cell.length_c   1.000
_cell.angle_alpha   90.00
_cell.angle_beta   90.00
_cell.angle_gamma   90.00
#
_symmetry.space_group_name_H-M   'P 1'
#
loop_
_entity.id
_entity.type
_entity.pdbx_description
1 polymer ?
#
loop_
_entity_poly.entity_id
_entity_poly.type
_entity_poly.pdbx_seq_one_letter_code
_entity_poly.pdbx_strand_id
1 'polypeptide(L)'
;MPTASVILPVRNEERHIGHAIAALLGNTCTDAEILVVDDASSDDTADRAQAAGARVIRRPYNLGQGAGIKTGVRAATGDVIVLLDGDGQHDPADIPRLLEPIGAYDLVIGERDRAGQQNTVRWLGNSALNRLGSYLVGIEMRDLTSGFRAMRRNVMLDVLHLLPNQYSWSTTSALAFAKAGFHVRFEPIVVRRRETGQSSQKLMRNGIRFLLIMLRVSTLFSPLRIFFPMFVLLEALAVVGYLWSVAAGSPKLHLPPSTVMFFLGGLLVFAFGLISEQIAHLRFRSPESWLTVAPSRR
;
A
#
# COMPACT_ATOMS: atom_id res chain seq x y z
N MET A 1 14.57 12.62 -20.53
CA MET A 1 14.01 11.77 -19.47
C MET A 1 12.71 12.41 -19.01
N PRO A 2 11.71 11.65 -18.52
CA PRO A 2 10.50 12.26 -17.96
C PRO A 2 10.89 13.12 -16.74
N THR A 3 10.17 14.22 -16.54
CA THR A 3 10.38 15.11 -15.40
C THR A 3 9.94 14.38 -14.11
N ALA A 4 10.74 14.47 -13.05
CA ALA A 4 10.47 13.79 -11.79
C ALA A 4 10.13 14.79 -10.67
N SER A 5 9.16 14.45 -9.81
CA SER A 5 8.91 15.14 -8.55
C SER A 5 9.16 14.17 -7.39
N VAL A 6 10.11 14.52 -6.53
CA VAL A 6 10.42 13.79 -5.30
C VAL A 6 9.57 14.35 -4.17
N ILE A 7 8.70 13.54 -3.60
CA ILE A 7 7.77 13.94 -2.54
C ILE A 7 8.20 13.35 -1.20
N LEU A 8 8.40 14.20 -0.21
CA LEU A 8 8.73 13.85 1.16
C LEU A 8 7.57 14.28 2.09
N PRO A 9 6.70 13.35 2.51
CA PRO A 9 5.76 13.62 3.59
C PRO A 9 6.50 13.59 4.93
N VAL A 10 6.48 14.68 5.68
CA VAL A 10 7.25 14.84 6.91
C VAL A 10 6.39 15.33 8.07
N ARG A 11 6.83 15.01 9.29
CA ARG A 11 6.30 15.60 10.53
C ARG A 11 7.32 15.49 11.64
N ASN A 12 7.72 16.62 12.20
CA ASN A 12 8.69 16.72 13.30
C ASN A 12 10.04 16.02 12.97
N GLU A 13 10.60 16.36 11.81
CA GLU A 13 11.87 15.82 11.30
C GLU A 13 12.93 16.92 11.12
N GLU A 14 12.90 17.99 11.95
CA GLU A 14 13.81 19.13 11.87
C GLU A 14 15.29 18.73 11.84
N ARG A 15 15.65 17.61 12.48
CA ARG A 15 17.04 17.14 12.58
C ARG A 15 17.54 16.50 11.31
N HIS A 16 16.65 15.93 10.50
CA HIS A 16 17.03 15.09 9.36
C HIS A 16 16.69 15.71 8.00
N ILE A 17 15.65 16.57 7.95
CA ILE A 17 15.10 17.06 6.69
C ILE A 17 16.12 17.84 5.84
N GLY A 18 16.93 18.70 6.45
CA GLY A 18 17.94 19.47 5.74
C GLY A 18 18.98 18.60 5.06
N HIS A 19 19.48 17.58 5.76
CA HIS A 19 20.44 16.60 5.21
C HIS A 19 19.80 15.74 4.11
N ALA A 20 18.55 15.32 4.29
CA ALA A 20 17.82 14.54 3.29
C ALA A 20 17.66 15.32 1.98
N ILE A 21 17.30 16.61 2.05
CA ILE A 21 17.17 17.47 0.87
C ILE A 21 18.53 17.73 0.21
N ALA A 22 19.58 18.04 0.98
CA ALA A 22 20.93 18.24 0.45
C ALA A 22 21.43 16.96 -0.28
N ALA A 23 21.19 15.78 0.29
CA ALA A 23 21.53 14.51 -0.34
C ALA A 23 20.73 14.27 -1.63
N LEU A 24 19.47 14.68 -1.69
CA LEU A 24 18.64 14.62 -2.90
C LEU A 24 19.20 15.54 -3.97
N LEU A 25 19.49 16.78 -3.67
CA LEU A 25 20.05 17.76 -4.61
C LEU A 25 21.40 17.32 -5.19
N GLY A 26 22.21 16.60 -4.39
CA GLY A 26 23.50 16.06 -4.83
C GLY A 26 23.43 14.81 -5.70
N ASN A 27 22.32 14.04 -5.65
CA ASN A 27 22.20 12.72 -6.27
C ASN A 27 21.06 12.59 -7.30
N THR A 28 20.12 13.55 -7.34
CA THR A 28 19.06 13.54 -8.36
C THR A 28 19.55 14.13 -9.67
N CYS A 29 19.01 13.61 -10.79
CA CYS A 29 19.13 14.30 -12.08
C CYS A 29 18.74 15.76 -11.89
N THR A 30 19.53 16.65 -12.42
CA THR A 30 19.58 18.11 -12.17
C THR A 30 18.26 18.89 -12.22
N ASP A 31 17.15 18.29 -12.67
CA ASP A 31 15.87 18.97 -12.89
C ASP A 31 14.69 18.37 -12.10
N ALA A 32 14.93 17.59 -11.04
CA ALA A 32 13.84 17.03 -10.25
C ALA A 32 13.27 18.07 -9.27
N GLU A 33 11.94 18.25 -9.27
CA GLU A 33 11.22 19.01 -8.24
C GLU A 33 11.32 18.28 -6.89
N ILE A 34 11.79 18.95 -5.84
CA ILE A 34 11.74 18.43 -4.47
C ILE A 34 10.57 19.09 -3.75
N LEU A 35 9.58 18.29 -3.38
CA LEU A 35 8.35 18.73 -2.74
C LEU A 35 8.23 18.12 -1.34
N VAL A 36 8.34 18.95 -0.32
CA VAL A 36 8.13 18.57 1.08
C VAL A 36 6.70 18.89 1.47
N VAL A 37 5.98 17.90 1.99
CA VAL A 37 4.64 18.10 2.54
C VAL A 37 4.71 17.95 4.05
N ASP A 38 4.65 19.07 4.74
CA ASP A 38 4.67 19.15 6.20
C ASP A 38 3.28 18.94 6.78
N ASP A 39 3.10 17.84 7.52
CA ASP A 39 1.84 17.43 8.14
C ASP A 39 1.62 18.06 9.51
N ALA A 40 1.66 19.41 9.57
CA ALA A 40 1.54 20.23 10.77
C ALA A 40 2.62 19.88 11.81
N SER A 41 3.88 20.04 11.46
CA SER A 41 4.98 19.95 12.42
C SER A 41 4.91 21.07 13.48
N SER A 42 5.34 20.75 14.66
CA SER A 42 5.43 21.68 15.79
C SER A 42 6.86 22.20 16.01
N ASP A 43 7.81 21.77 15.20
CA ASP A 43 9.22 22.15 15.19
C ASP A 43 9.59 22.91 13.90
N ASP A 44 10.88 23.18 13.68
CA ASP A 44 11.38 23.94 12.55
C ASP A 44 11.48 23.13 11.24
N THR A 45 10.82 21.97 11.13
CA THR A 45 10.91 21.08 9.96
C THR A 45 10.64 21.81 8.65
N ALA A 46 9.56 22.58 8.56
CA ALA A 46 9.15 23.24 7.32
C ALA A 46 10.11 24.38 6.92
N ASP A 47 10.59 25.17 7.89
CA ASP A 47 11.53 26.27 7.65
C ASP A 47 12.89 25.74 7.21
N ARG A 48 13.38 24.68 7.82
CA ARG A 48 14.62 24.00 7.42
C ARG A 48 14.52 23.37 6.04
N ALA A 49 13.37 22.77 5.71
CA ALA A 49 13.14 22.23 4.38
C ALA A 49 13.17 23.32 3.29
N GLN A 50 12.53 24.45 3.57
CA GLN A 50 12.53 25.59 2.65
C GLN A 50 13.92 26.20 2.49
N ALA A 51 14.66 26.37 3.59
CA ALA A 51 16.04 26.86 3.58
C ALA A 51 16.99 25.94 2.82
N ALA A 52 16.73 24.63 2.82
CA ALA A 52 17.49 23.66 2.05
C ALA A 52 17.13 23.61 0.54
N GLY A 53 16.18 24.44 0.06
CA GLY A 53 15.83 24.57 -1.36
C GLY A 53 14.64 23.73 -1.82
N ALA A 54 13.88 23.11 -0.92
CA ALA A 54 12.66 22.38 -1.29
C ALA A 54 11.45 23.33 -1.41
N ARG A 55 10.52 22.97 -2.29
CA ARG A 55 9.18 23.55 -2.29
C ARG A 55 8.38 22.93 -1.15
N VAL A 56 7.89 23.75 -0.20
CA VAL A 56 7.20 23.28 1.00
C VAL A 56 5.71 23.56 0.93
N ILE A 57 4.89 22.55 1.24
CA ILE A 57 3.45 22.69 1.45
C ILE A 57 3.17 22.39 2.91
N ARG A 58 2.74 23.41 3.67
CA ARG A 58 2.35 23.28 5.08
C ARG A 58 0.87 22.98 5.18
N ARG A 59 0.52 21.94 5.93
CA ARG A 59 -0.86 21.58 6.20
C ARG A 59 -1.32 22.18 7.53
N PRO A 60 -2.60 22.61 7.64
CA PRO A 60 -3.07 23.30 8.84
C PRO A 60 -3.21 22.35 10.06
N TYR A 61 -3.36 21.05 9.85
CA TYR A 61 -3.49 20.03 10.88
C TYR A 61 -3.02 18.66 10.38
N ASN A 62 -2.66 17.79 11.33
CA ASN A 62 -2.18 16.45 11.05
C ASN A 62 -3.32 15.54 10.60
N LEU A 63 -3.21 14.99 9.40
CA LEU A 63 -4.10 13.97 8.85
C LEU A 63 -3.38 12.64 8.58
N GLY A 64 -2.08 12.60 8.75
CA GLY A 64 -1.24 11.42 8.56
C GLY A 64 -0.52 11.38 7.20
N GLN A 65 0.46 10.47 7.14
CA GLN A 65 1.39 10.35 6.02
C GLN A 65 0.70 10.17 4.66
N GLY A 66 -0.32 9.31 4.58
CA GLY A 66 -1.05 9.07 3.32
C GLY A 66 -1.77 10.32 2.81
N ALA A 67 -2.27 11.17 3.72
CA ALA A 67 -2.87 12.43 3.33
C ALA A 67 -1.81 13.44 2.85
N GLY A 68 -0.59 13.44 3.45
CA GLY A 68 0.57 14.19 2.98
C GLY A 68 0.93 13.79 1.55
N ILE A 69 1.02 12.49 1.28
CA ILE A 69 1.28 11.95 -0.06
C ILE A 69 0.23 12.41 -1.06
N LYS A 70 -1.06 12.33 -0.72
CA LYS A 70 -2.14 12.80 -1.60
C LYS A 70 -1.99 14.29 -1.96
N THR A 71 -1.60 15.10 -0.99
CA THR A 71 -1.34 16.52 -1.20
C THR A 71 -0.16 16.72 -2.14
N GLY A 72 0.95 16.02 -1.89
CA GLY A 72 2.15 16.08 -2.73
C GLY A 72 1.90 15.64 -4.17
N VAL A 73 1.22 14.51 -4.39
CA VAL A 73 0.91 13.99 -5.74
C VAL A 73 0.05 14.97 -6.54
N ARG A 74 -0.91 15.65 -5.90
CA ARG A 74 -1.74 16.67 -6.57
C ARG A 74 -0.95 17.92 -6.92
N ALA A 75 0.00 18.31 -6.08
CA ALA A 75 0.80 19.51 -6.24
C ALA A 75 2.06 19.32 -7.11
N ALA A 76 2.49 18.09 -7.30
CA ALA A 76 3.64 17.73 -8.11
C ALA A 76 3.44 18.12 -9.59
N THR A 77 4.50 18.55 -10.24
CA THR A 77 4.49 18.97 -11.64
C THR A 77 5.14 17.95 -12.59
N GLY A 78 5.97 17.05 -12.06
CA GLY A 78 6.67 16.04 -12.84
C GLY A 78 5.75 14.91 -13.33
N ASP A 79 6.14 14.26 -14.42
CA ASP A 79 5.47 13.10 -15.01
C ASP A 79 5.59 11.84 -14.16
N VAL A 80 6.68 11.76 -13.39
CA VAL A 80 7.02 10.66 -12.48
C VAL A 80 7.08 11.18 -11.06
N ILE A 81 6.44 10.48 -10.15
CA ILE A 81 6.50 10.72 -8.71
C ILE A 81 7.49 9.75 -8.09
N VAL A 82 8.43 10.27 -7.32
CA VAL A 82 9.26 9.48 -6.40
C VAL A 82 8.80 9.78 -4.98
N LEU A 83 8.41 8.77 -4.23
CA LEU A 83 8.08 8.89 -2.82
C LEU A 83 9.28 8.43 -1.99
N LEU A 84 9.64 9.24 -1.00
CA LEU A 84 10.74 8.98 -0.09
C LEU A 84 10.32 9.38 1.33
N ASP A 85 10.67 8.56 2.33
CA ASP A 85 10.47 8.92 3.73
C ASP A 85 11.53 9.96 4.15
N GLY A 86 11.10 11.00 4.89
CA GLY A 86 11.98 12.10 5.31
C GLY A 86 12.94 11.75 6.47
N ASP A 87 13.02 10.47 6.88
CA ASP A 87 13.80 10.00 8.03
C ASP A 87 15.26 9.61 7.69
N GLY A 88 15.68 9.80 6.43
CA GLY A 88 17.05 9.56 5.96
C GLY A 88 17.47 8.10 5.87
N GLN A 89 16.53 7.15 5.99
CA GLN A 89 16.84 5.71 5.87
C GLN A 89 17.13 5.26 4.44
N HIS A 90 16.54 5.93 3.45
CA HIS A 90 16.71 5.60 2.03
C HIS A 90 17.86 6.40 1.42
N ASP A 91 18.67 5.75 0.57
CA ASP A 91 19.76 6.41 -0.14
C ASP A 91 19.22 7.09 -1.42
N PRO A 92 19.32 8.41 -1.56
CA PRO A 92 18.95 9.09 -2.81
C PRO A 92 19.68 8.58 -4.05
N ALA A 93 20.85 7.96 -3.91
CA ALA A 93 21.60 7.35 -5.01
C ALA A 93 20.84 6.17 -5.68
N ASP A 94 19.84 5.58 -5.01
CA ASP A 94 18.99 4.54 -5.59
C ASP A 94 17.86 5.12 -6.47
N ILE A 95 17.61 6.45 -6.47
CA ILE A 95 16.54 7.07 -7.28
C ILE A 95 16.70 6.77 -8.77
N PRO A 96 17.87 6.92 -9.40
CA PRO A 96 18.05 6.58 -10.82
C PRO A 96 17.64 5.15 -11.16
N ARG A 97 17.94 4.16 -10.27
CA ARG A 97 17.55 2.76 -10.43
C ARG A 97 16.05 2.55 -10.41
N LEU A 98 15.32 3.31 -9.58
CA LEU A 98 13.86 3.26 -9.55
C LEU A 98 13.23 3.95 -10.77
N LEU A 99 13.88 4.97 -11.31
CA LEU A 99 13.41 5.72 -12.48
C LEU A 99 13.66 4.98 -13.81
N GLU A 100 14.76 4.23 -13.92
CA GLU A 100 15.16 3.54 -15.16
C GLU A 100 14.06 2.64 -15.72
N PRO A 101 13.37 1.78 -14.91
CA PRO A 101 12.31 0.92 -15.43
C PRO A 101 10.98 1.63 -15.70
N ILE A 102 10.82 2.91 -15.29
CA ILE A 102 9.60 3.68 -15.55
C ILE A 102 9.44 3.89 -17.06
N GLY A 103 8.27 3.62 -17.55
CA GLY A 103 7.95 3.60 -18.99
C GLY A 103 7.58 2.21 -19.46
N ALA A 104 8.35 1.19 -19.06
CA ALA A 104 7.95 -0.23 -19.18
C ALA A 104 7.07 -0.67 -17.99
N TYR A 105 7.29 -0.05 -16.81
CA TYR A 105 6.52 -0.28 -15.60
C TYR A 105 5.87 1.02 -15.12
N ASP A 106 4.69 0.90 -14.51
CA ASP A 106 3.92 2.04 -14.02
C ASP A 106 4.23 2.36 -12.55
N LEU A 107 4.69 1.35 -11.80
CA LEU A 107 5.13 1.45 -10.41
C LEU A 107 6.38 0.60 -10.19
N VAL A 108 7.42 1.22 -9.64
CA VAL A 108 8.66 0.58 -9.22
C VAL A 108 8.82 0.76 -7.71
N ILE A 109 8.94 -0.33 -6.97
CA ILE A 109 9.02 -0.36 -5.51
C ILE A 109 10.42 -0.79 -5.11
N GLY A 110 11.08 -0.01 -4.26
CA GLY A 110 12.34 -0.40 -3.65
C GLY A 110 12.15 -1.56 -2.67
N GLU A 111 12.67 -2.72 -3.00
CA GLU A 111 12.61 -3.93 -2.19
C GLU A 111 13.74 -3.95 -1.17
N ARG A 112 13.41 -3.99 0.12
CA ARG A 112 14.39 -4.07 1.20
C ARG A 112 14.87 -5.49 1.39
N ASP A 113 16.17 -5.67 1.56
CA ASP A 113 16.75 -6.95 1.91
C ASP A 113 16.34 -7.41 3.35
N ARG A 114 16.68 -8.68 3.69
CA ARG A 114 16.40 -9.23 5.03
C ARG A 114 17.13 -8.47 6.15
N ALA A 115 18.31 -7.92 5.87
CA ALA A 115 19.11 -7.18 6.86
C ALA A 115 18.49 -5.80 7.16
N GLY A 116 17.80 -5.18 6.20
CA GLY A 116 17.06 -3.94 6.37
C GLY A 116 15.77 -4.09 7.21
N GLN A 117 15.29 -5.33 7.43
CA GLN A 117 14.12 -5.60 8.27
C GLN A 117 14.53 -5.89 9.72
N GLN A 118 14.64 -4.86 10.51
CA GLN A 118 15.26 -4.80 11.85
C GLN A 118 14.69 -5.74 12.95
N ASN A 119 13.64 -6.55 12.70
CA ASN A 119 13.00 -7.40 13.71
C ASN A 119 12.31 -8.61 13.07
N THR A 120 12.55 -9.82 13.60
CA THR A 120 11.97 -11.09 13.13
C THR A 120 10.44 -11.07 13.11
N VAL A 121 9.81 -10.48 14.13
CA VAL A 121 8.33 -10.36 14.20
C VAL A 121 7.80 -9.45 13.09
N ARG A 122 8.51 -8.36 12.78
CA ARG A 122 8.18 -7.45 11.69
C ARG A 122 8.33 -8.13 10.33
N TRP A 123 9.40 -8.91 10.16
CA TRP A 123 9.64 -9.69 8.95
C TRP A 123 8.52 -10.73 8.73
N LEU A 124 8.11 -11.47 9.78
CA LEU A 124 7.02 -12.45 9.69
C LEU A 124 5.68 -11.77 9.30
N GLY A 125 5.36 -10.63 9.91
CA GLY A 125 4.18 -9.85 9.57
C GLY A 125 4.21 -9.34 8.13
N ASN A 126 5.35 -8.81 7.66
CA ASN A 126 5.51 -8.37 6.27
C ASN A 126 5.39 -9.54 5.29
N SER A 127 5.99 -10.70 5.61
CA SER A 127 5.88 -11.90 4.77
C SER A 127 4.44 -12.39 4.65
N ALA A 128 3.68 -12.38 5.75
CA ALA A 128 2.26 -12.73 5.74
C ALA A 128 1.45 -11.74 4.89
N LEU A 129 1.73 -10.43 5.01
CA LEU A 129 1.09 -9.39 4.23
C LEU A 129 1.42 -9.49 2.74
N ASN A 130 2.68 -9.77 2.39
CA ASN A 130 3.12 -9.97 1.01
C ASN A 130 2.46 -11.20 0.38
N ARG A 131 2.37 -12.33 1.11
CA ARG A 131 1.67 -13.53 0.66
C ARG A 131 0.18 -13.29 0.43
N LEU A 132 -0.47 -12.61 1.37
CA LEU A 132 -1.88 -12.25 1.22
C LEU A 132 -2.05 -11.30 0.02
N GLY A 133 -1.22 -10.27 -0.11
CA GLY A 133 -1.27 -9.35 -1.25
C GLY A 133 -1.10 -10.09 -2.58
N SER A 134 -0.11 -10.98 -2.68
CA SER A 134 0.12 -11.81 -3.87
C SER A 134 -1.11 -12.67 -4.21
N TYR A 135 -1.72 -13.30 -3.19
CA TYR A 135 -2.95 -14.06 -3.37
C TYR A 135 -4.11 -13.20 -3.86
N LEU A 136 -4.28 -11.99 -3.33
CA LEU A 136 -5.39 -11.09 -3.68
C LEU A 136 -5.30 -10.52 -5.10
N VAL A 137 -4.08 -10.25 -5.60
CA VAL A 137 -3.91 -9.65 -6.93
C VAL A 137 -3.44 -10.63 -8.00
N GLY A 138 -2.94 -11.81 -7.61
CA GLY A 138 -2.53 -12.87 -8.53
C GLY A 138 -1.12 -12.71 -9.11
N ILE A 139 -0.34 -11.75 -8.62
CA ILE A 139 1.08 -11.54 -8.97
C ILE A 139 1.94 -11.50 -7.71
N GLU A 140 3.23 -11.82 -7.82
CA GLU A 140 4.15 -11.86 -6.69
C GLU A 140 4.38 -10.46 -6.13
N MET A 141 4.07 -10.25 -4.84
CA MET A 141 4.33 -9.04 -4.07
C MET A 141 5.47 -9.30 -3.07
N ARG A 142 6.59 -8.58 -3.20
CA ARG A 142 7.82 -8.86 -2.43
C ARG A 142 7.99 -7.93 -1.23
N ASP A 143 7.71 -6.62 -1.36
CA ASP A 143 7.76 -5.65 -0.25
C ASP A 143 6.65 -4.60 -0.37
N LEU A 144 5.45 -4.95 0.12
CA LEU A 144 4.29 -4.06 0.13
C LEU A 144 4.43 -2.88 1.09
N THR A 145 5.34 -2.97 2.05
CA THR A 145 5.48 -1.97 3.12
C THR A 145 6.58 -0.94 2.87
N SER A 146 7.36 -1.09 1.79
CA SER A 146 8.37 -0.10 1.41
C SER A 146 7.73 1.24 1.05
N GLY A 147 8.25 2.34 1.63
CA GLY A 147 7.85 3.72 1.32
C GLY A 147 8.57 4.28 0.09
N PHE A 148 9.74 3.75 -0.25
CA PHE A 148 10.56 4.23 -1.35
C PHE A 148 10.10 3.62 -2.68
N ARG A 149 9.53 4.44 -3.56
CA ARG A 149 8.99 3.99 -4.82
C ARG A 149 8.91 5.10 -5.85
N ALA A 150 9.02 4.72 -7.13
CA ALA A 150 8.77 5.59 -8.28
C ALA A 150 7.49 5.14 -9.01
N MET A 151 6.71 6.08 -9.52
CA MET A 151 5.46 5.77 -10.21
C MET A 151 5.06 6.86 -11.20
N ARG A 152 4.32 6.48 -12.23
CA ARG A 152 3.74 7.44 -13.18
C ARG A 152 2.67 8.27 -12.48
N ARG A 153 2.80 9.61 -12.58
CA ARG A 153 1.91 10.55 -11.87
C ARG A 153 0.44 10.40 -12.30
N ASN A 154 0.17 10.28 -13.59
CA ASN A 154 -1.19 10.11 -14.10
C ASN A 154 -1.85 8.86 -13.51
N VAL A 155 -1.15 7.72 -13.50
CA VAL A 155 -1.65 6.46 -12.92
C VAL A 155 -1.90 6.59 -11.43
N MET A 156 -0.98 7.27 -10.71
CA MET A 156 -1.15 7.51 -9.27
C MET A 156 -2.37 8.39 -8.96
N LEU A 157 -2.65 9.40 -9.78
CA LEU A 157 -3.82 10.26 -9.61
C LEU A 157 -5.14 9.48 -9.71
N ASP A 158 -5.21 8.50 -10.61
CA ASP A 158 -6.42 7.68 -10.79
C ASP A 158 -6.72 6.77 -9.59
N VAL A 159 -5.69 6.22 -8.95
CA VAL A 159 -5.85 5.36 -7.77
C VAL A 159 -5.77 6.12 -6.43
N LEU A 160 -5.51 7.44 -6.47
CA LEU A 160 -5.26 8.26 -5.28
C LEU A 160 -6.43 8.26 -4.30
N HIS A 161 -7.67 8.15 -4.80
CA HIS A 161 -8.89 8.11 -3.99
C HIS A 161 -8.99 6.85 -3.12
N LEU A 162 -8.33 5.75 -3.51
CA LEU A 162 -8.32 4.49 -2.77
C LEU A 162 -7.39 4.51 -1.56
N LEU A 163 -6.38 5.40 -1.55
CA LEU A 163 -5.39 5.45 -0.50
C LEU A 163 -6.00 5.90 0.83
N PRO A 164 -5.63 5.27 1.97
CA PRO A 164 -5.96 5.78 3.29
C PRO A 164 -5.18 7.06 3.59
N ASN A 165 -5.70 7.89 4.49
CA ASN A 165 -5.01 9.11 4.92
C ASN A 165 -3.83 8.84 5.86
N GLN A 166 -3.89 7.73 6.59
CA GLN A 166 -2.87 7.35 7.57
C GLN A 166 -1.99 6.22 7.03
N TYR A 167 -1.69 5.24 7.89
CA TYR A 167 -0.85 4.08 7.56
C TYR A 167 -1.47 3.18 6.48
N SER A 168 -0.68 2.26 5.95
CA SER A 168 -1.01 1.31 4.89
C SER A 168 -1.21 1.89 3.48
N TRP A 169 -0.90 3.18 3.27
CA TRP A 169 -0.93 3.77 1.93
C TRP A 169 -0.01 3.02 0.95
N SER A 170 1.16 2.57 1.42
CA SER A 170 2.13 1.82 0.64
C SER A 170 1.57 0.49 0.14
N THR A 171 0.98 -0.30 1.03
CA THR A 171 0.31 -1.57 0.69
C THR A 171 -0.87 -1.32 -0.24
N THR A 172 -1.70 -0.33 0.06
CA THR A 172 -2.90 -0.03 -0.73
C THR A 172 -2.53 0.43 -2.13
N SER A 173 -1.52 1.31 -2.31
CA SER A 173 -1.13 1.77 -3.64
C SER A 173 -0.56 0.64 -4.50
N ALA A 174 0.31 -0.22 -3.96
CA ALA A 174 0.87 -1.34 -4.71
C ALA A 174 -0.22 -2.30 -5.20
N LEU A 175 -1.16 -2.66 -4.32
CA LEU A 175 -2.28 -3.54 -4.68
C LEU A 175 -3.28 -2.86 -5.63
N ALA A 176 -3.49 -1.54 -5.49
CA ALA A 176 -4.35 -0.78 -6.39
C ALA A 176 -3.79 -0.76 -7.81
N PHE A 177 -2.49 -0.49 -7.98
CA PHE A 177 -1.82 -0.56 -9.28
C PHE A 177 -1.97 -1.95 -9.90
N ALA A 178 -1.62 -3.00 -9.16
CA ALA A 178 -1.69 -4.37 -9.66
C ALA A 178 -3.14 -4.79 -10.02
N LYS A 179 -4.12 -4.46 -9.18
CA LYS A 179 -5.54 -4.81 -9.43
C LYS A 179 -6.14 -4.03 -10.59
N ALA A 180 -5.70 -2.79 -10.80
CA ALA A 180 -6.09 -1.99 -11.95
C ALA A 180 -5.40 -2.41 -13.27
N GLY A 181 -4.53 -3.43 -13.25
CA GLY A 181 -3.87 -3.96 -14.43
C GLY A 181 -2.56 -3.26 -14.81
N PHE A 182 -2.02 -2.39 -13.91
CA PHE A 182 -0.75 -1.73 -14.14
C PHE A 182 0.45 -2.62 -13.80
N HIS A 183 1.56 -2.37 -14.49
CA HIS A 183 2.78 -3.13 -14.32
C HIS A 183 3.55 -2.64 -13.09
N VAL A 184 3.78 -3.57 -12.14
CA VAL A 184 4.52 -3.33 -10.90
C VAL A 184 5.84 -4.08 -10.94
N ARG A 185 6.94 -3.40 -10.57
CA ARG A 185 8.30 -3.98 -10.46
C ARG A 185 8.87 -3.74 -9.07
N PHE A 186 9.69 -4.67 -8.61
CA PHE A 186 10.47 -4.57 -7.37
C PHE A 186 11.94 -4.47 -7.73
N GLU A 187 12.63 -3.41 -7.22
CA GLU A 187 14.07 -3.20 -7.40
C GLU A 187 14.77 -3.28 -6.04
N PRO A 188 15.81 -4.09 -5.89
CA PRO A 188 16.56 -4.19 -4.65
C PRO A 188 17.16 -2.84 -4.25
N ILE A 189 16.96 -2.44 -2.98
CA ILE A 189 17.54 -1.23 -2.39
C ILE A 189 18.27 -1.56 -1.10
N VAL A 190 19.26 -0.71 -0.76
CA VAL A 190 19.95 -0.79 0.52
C VAL A 190 19.33 0.24 1.48
N VAL A 191 18.89 -0.22 2.65
CA VAL A 191 18.31 0.66 3.67
C VAL A 191 19.30 0.84 4.82
N ARG A 192 19.64 2.09 5.13
CA ARG A 192 20.50 2.44 6.25
C ARG A 192 19.76 2.27 7.59
N ARG A 193 20.47 1.87 8.62
CA ARG A 193 19.90 1.82 9.97
C ARG A 193 19.53 3.25 10.42
N ARG A 194 18.35 3.40 11.01
CA ARG A 194 17.93 4.67 11.60
C ARG A 194 18.84 5.02 12.78
N GLU A 195 19.49 6.16 12.72
CA GLU A 195 20.45 6.58 13.75
C GLU A 195 19.75 7.09 15.00
N THR A 196 18.55 7.69 14.88
CA THR A 196 17.80 8.26 16.00
C THR A 196 16.29 8.19 15.79
N GLY A 197 15.55 8.15 16.90
CA GLY A 197 14.07 8.19 16.90
C GLY A 197 13.37 6.85 17.06
N GLN A 198 12.19 6.87 17.68
CA GLN A 198 11.32 5.69 17.75
C GLN A 198 10.48 5.60 16.49
N SER A 199 10.42 4.41 15.88
CA SER A 199 9.50 4.14 14.77
C SER A 199 8.07 4.50 15.21
N SER A 200 7.44 5.42 14.52
CA SER A 200 6.01 5.74 14.73
C SER A 200 5.09 4.54 14.46
N GLN A 201 5.63 3.49 13.84
CA GLN A 201 4.92 2.24 13.57
C GLN A 201 4.85 1.32 14.82
N LYS A 202 4.32 1.82 15.94
CA LYS A 202 3.86 0.97 17.07
C LYS A 202 2.72 0.03 16.65
N LEU A 203 2.23 0.14 15.42
CA LEU A 203 1.06 -0.54 14.88
C LEU A 203 1.21 -2.06 14.78
N MET A 204 2.41 -2.55 14.48
CA MET A 204 2.65 -3.98 14.30
C MET A 204 2.77 -4.76 15.61
N ARG A 205 2.76 -4.09 16.74
CA ARG A 205 2.82 -4.72 18.07
C ARG A 205 1.47 -5.28 18.52
N ASN A 206 0.37 -4.84 17.90
CA ASN A 206 -0.98 -5.32 18.22
C ASN A 206 -1.50 -6.19 17.07
N GLY A 207 -1.50 -7.51 17.23
CA GLY A 207 -1.98 -8.47 16.22
C GLY A 207 -3.38 -8.16 15.67
N ILE A 208 -4.27 -7.59 16.51
CA ILE A 208 -5.62 -7.16 16.09
C ILE A 208 -5.56 -6.06 15.03
N ARG A 209 -4.68 -5.07 15.16
CA ARG A 209 -4.55 -4.00 14.15
C ARG A 209 -4.01 -4.54 12.82
N PHE A 210 -3.08 -5.48 12.89
CA PHE A 210 -2.57 -6.16 11.69
C PHE A 210 -3.69 -6.94 10.99
N LEU A 211 -4.48 -7.71 11.75
CA LEU A 211 -5.64 -8.43 11.22
C LEU A 211 -6.66 -7.47 10.56
N LEU A 212 -6.95 -6.32 11.19
CA LEU A 212 -7.84 -5.30 10.61
C LEU A 212 -7.29 -4.71 9.31
N ILE A 213 -5.96 -4.50 9.20
CA ILE A 213 -5.35 -4.06 7.95
C ILE A 213 -5.51 -5.14 6.87
N MET A 214 -5.26 -6.41 7.21
CA MET A 214 -5.43 -7.53 6.28
C MET A 214 -6.88 -7.66 5.80
N LEU A 215 -7.85 -7.60 6.72
CA LEU A 215 -9.28 -7.62 6.38
C LEU A 215 -9.66 -6.43 5.49
N ARG A 216 -9.23 -5.22 5.83
CA ARG A 216 -9.49 -4.02 5.04
C ARG A 216 -8.93 -4.13 3.63
N VAL A 217 -7.69 -4.57 3.50
CA VAL A 217 -7.02 -4.76 2.19
C VAL A 217 -7.79 -5.81 1.39
N SER A 218 -8.17 -6.94 2.01
CA SER A 218 -8.89 -8.02 1.36
C SER A 218 -10.27 -7.58 0.85
N THR A 219 -11.04 -6.90 1.70
CA THR A 219 -12.38 -6.40 1.32
C THR A 219 -12.34 -5.27 0.30
N LEU A 220 -11.21 -4.55 0.19
CA LEU A 220 -11.03 -3.51 -0.80
C LEU A 220 -10.72 -4.08 -2.20
N PHE A 221 -9.92 -5.14 -2.28
CA PHE A 221 -9.34 -5.60 -3.55
C PHE A 221 -9.95 -6.88 -4.12
N SER A 222 -10.29 -7.86 -3.29
CA SER A 222 -10.84 -9.14 -3.74
C SER A 222 -11.60 -9.83 -2.60
N PRO A 223 -12.74 -9.30 -2.19
CA PRO A 223 -13.49 -9.84 -1.04
C PRO A 223 -13.91 -11.28 -1.25
N LEU A 224 -14.34 -11.66 -2.43
CA LEU A 224 -14.82 -13.02 -2.70
C LEU A 224 -13.73 -14.10 -2.49
N ARG A 225 -12.44 -13.75 -2.70
CA ARG A 225 -11.32 -14.66 -2.41
C ARG A 225 -11.22 -15.06 -0.93
N ILE A 226 -11.80 -14.29 -0.03
CA ILE A 226 -11.84 -14.59 1.41
C ILE A 226 -13.21 -15.15 1.83
N PHE A 227 -14.28 -14.53 1.36
CA PHE A 227 -15.63 -14.97 1.73
C PHE A 227 -15.98 -16.35 1.16
N PHE A 228 -15.51 -16.70 -0.05
CA PHE A 228 -15.80 -17.99 -0.67
C PHE A 228 -15.21 -19.18 0.11
N PRO A 229 -13.94 -19.22 0.52
CA PRO A 229 -13.43 -20.28 1.40
C PRO A 229 -14.16 -20.37 2.74
N MET A 230 -14.58 -19.25 3.33
CA MET A 230 -15.36 -19.23 4.56
C MET A 230 -16.75 -19.84 4.34
N PHE A 231 -17.41 -19.52 3.23
CA PHE A 231 -18.66 -20.16 2.83
C PHE A 231 -18.48 -21.68 2.72
N VAL A 232 -17.48 -22.14 1.95
CA VAL A 232 -17.23 -23.59 1.77
C VAL A 232 -16.96 -24.26 3.10
N LEU A 233 -16.22 -23.63 4.02
CA LEU A 233 -15.97 -24.17 5.35
C LEU A 233 -17.27 -24.32 6.16
N LEU A 234 -18.13 -23.31 6.16
CA LEU A 234 -19.41 -23.36 6.89
C LEU A 234 -20.36 -24.43 6.32
N GLU A 235 -20.42 -24.52 4.98
CA GLU A 235 -21.22 -25.59 4.34
C GLU A 235 -20.67 -26.99 4.66
N ALA A 236 -19.35 -27.17 4.66
CA ALA A 236 -18.71 -28.41 5.07
C ALA A 236 -19.05 -28.78 6.52
N LEU A 237 -19.02 -27.79 7.43
CA LEU A 237 -19.41 -28.00 8.83
C LEU A 237 -20.90 -28.35 8.95
N ALA A 238 -21.78 -27.76 8.15
CA ALA A 238 -23.18 -28.08 8.09
C ALA A 238 -23.39 -29.54 7.64
N VAL A 239 -22.71 -29.95 6.57
CA VAL A 239 -22.79 -31.34 6.06
C VAL A 239 -22.26 -32.34 7.09
N VAL A 240 -21.09 -32.08 7.69
CA VAL A 240 -20.52 -32.95 8.73
C VAL A 240 -21.43 -33.05 9.94
N GLY A 241 -21.99 -31.93 10.41
CA GLY A 241 -22.95 -31.93 11.52
C GLY A 241 -24.22 -32.73 11.23
N TYR A 242 -24.73 -32.65 10.01
CA TYR A 242 -25.87 -33.46 9.58
C TYR A 242 -25.53 -34.96 9.56
N LEU A 243 -24.44 -35.33 8.91
CA LEU A 243 -24.00 -36.73 8.81
C LEU A 243 -23.74 -37.33 10.20
N TRP A 244 -23.14 -36.57 11.10
CA TRP A 244 -22.94 -37.00 12.49
C TRP A 244 -24.26 -37.24 13.21
N SER A 245 -25.25 -36.35 13.05
CA SER A 245 -26.57 -36.50 13.64
C SER A 245 -27.29 -37.81 13.17
N VAL A 246 -27.22 -38.07 11.86
CA VAL A 246 -27.78 -39.28 11.27
C VAL A 246 -27.05 -40.53 11.79
N ALA A 247 -25.72 -40.50 11.87
CA ALA A 247 -24.92 -41.61 12.40
C ALA A 247 -25.18 -41.87 13.90
N ALA A 248 -25.54 -40.84 14.66
CA ALA A 248 -25.92 -40.91 16.06
C ALA A 248 -27.38 -41.42 16.27
N GLY A 249 -28.09 -41.84 15.20
CA GLY A 249 -29.40 -42.42 15.28
C GLY A 249 -30.58 -41.45 15.17
N SER A 250 -30.30 -40.18 14.80
CA SER A 250 -31.39 -39.24 14.55
C SER A 250 -32.14 -39.57 13.25
N PRO A 251 -33.45 -39.29 13.17
CA PRO A 251 -34.23 -39.49 11.93
C PRO A 251 -33.60 -38.69 10.77
N LYS A 252 -33.58 -39.28 9.54
CA LYS A 252 -32.97 -38.63 8.36
C LYS A 252 -33.55 -37.26 7.98
N LEU A 253 -34.79 -36.98 8.40
CA LEU A 253 -35.44 -35.68 8.19
C LEU A 253 -35.16 -34.66 9.33
N HIS A 254 -34.50 -35.09 10.41
CA HIS A 254 -34.17 -34.20 11.51
C HIS A 254 -32.93 -33.38 11.19
N LEU A 255 -33.08 -32.06 11.03
CA LEU A 255 -31.98 -31.10 10.85
C LEU A 255 -31.60 -30.52 12.20
N PRO A 256 -30.40 -30.82 12.74
CA PRO A 256 -29.95 -30.21 13.98
C PRO A 256 -29.88 -28.66 13.84
N PRO A 257 -30.21 -27.91 14.90
CA PRO A 257 -30.15 -26.44 14.86
C PRO A 257 -28.77 -25.91 14.46
N SER A 258 -27.69 -26.57 14.87
CA SER A 258 -26.32 -26.24 14.48
C SER A 258 -26.10 -26.39 12.98
N THR A 259 -26.62 -27.43 12.35
CA THR A 259 -26.53 -27.62 10.90
C THR A 259 -27.24 -26.51 10.15
N VAL A 260 -28.45 -26.17 10.57
CA VAL A 260 -29.20 -25.03 9.97
C VAL A 260 -28.45 -23.70 10.14
N MET A 261 -27.90 -23.49 11.34
CA MET A 261 -27.11 -22.28 11.63
C MET A 261 -25.87 -22.14 10.72
N PHE A 262 -25.11 -23.24 10.54
CA PHE A 262 -23.93 -23.21 9.66
C PHE A 262 -24.33 -23.03 8.20
N PHE A 263 -25.37 -23.68 7.72
CA PHE A 263 -25.89 -23.55 6.36
C PHE A 263 -26.35 -22.11 6.07
N LEU A 264 -27.25 -21.57 6.89
CA LEU A 264 -27.71 -20.17 6.71
C LEU A 264 -26.59 -19.17 6.88
N GLY A 265 -25.67 -19.40 7.83
CA GLY A 265 -24.47 -18.56 8.02
C GLY A 265 -23.57 -18.58 6.79
N GLY A 266 -23.38 -19.76 6.18
CA GLY A 266 -22.63 -19.91 4.93
C GLY A 266 -23.25 -19.11 3.78
N LEU A 267 -24.55 -19.25 3.56
CA LEU A 267 -25.27 -18.50 2.53
C LEU A 267 -25.17 -16.98 2.73
N LEU A 268 -25.28 -16.51 3.98
CA LEU A 268 -25.11 -15.08 4.30
C LEU A 268 -23.69 -14.60 4.00
N VAL A 269 -22.67 -15.37 4.40
CA VAL A 269 -21.27 -15.05 4.11
C VAL A 269 -21.03 -14.97 2.60
N PHE A 270 -21.58 -15.91 1.83
CA PHE A 270 -21.48 -15.89 0.37
C PHE A 270 -22.16 -14.68 -0.25
N ALA A 271 -23.39 -14.36 0.17
CA ALA A 271 -24.12 -13.19 -0.30
C ALA A 271 -23.38 -11.88 -0.02
N PHE A 272 -22.82 -11.72 1.20
CA PHE A 272 -21.97 -10.57 1.54
C PHE A 272 -20.69 -10.55 0.69
N GLY A 273 -20.09 -11.68 0.40
CA GLY A 273 -18.95 -11.80 -0.49
C GLY A 273 -19.25 -11.29 -1.89
N LEU A 274 -20.38 -11.70 -2.47
CA LEU A 274 -20.83 -11.26 -3.80
C LEU A 274 -21.10 -9.75 -3.84
N ILE A 275 -21.82 -9.22 -2.87
CA ILE A 275 -22.11 -7.78 -2.79
C ILE A 275 -20.82 -6.97 -2.65
N SER A 276 -19.91 -7.41 -1.77
CA SER A 276 -18.62 -6.74 -1.56
C SER A 276 -17.74 -6.77 -2.82
N GLU A 277 -17.77 -7.87 -3.60
CA GLU A 277 -17.04 -7.98 -4.87
C GLU A 277 -17.59 -6.99 -5.91
N GLN A 278 -18.92 -6.83 -6.01
CA GLN A 278 -19.51 -5.83 -6.92
C GLN A 278 -19.10 -4.41 -6.53
N ILE A 279 -19.10 -4.09 -5.23
CA ILE A 279 -18.65 -2.79 -4.73
C ILE A 279 -17.16 -2.57 -5.05
N ALA A 280 -16.32 -3.59 -4.87
CA ALA A 280 -14.91 -3.52 -5.23
C ALA A 280 -14.71 -3.25 -6.73
N HIS A 281 -15.42 -3.96 -7.59
CA HIS A 281 -15.37 -3.74 -9.05
C HIS A 281 -15.78 -2.32 -9.46
N LEU A 282 -16.80 -1.74 -8.82
CA LEU A 282 -17.21 -0.35 -9.11
C LEU A 282 -16.13 0.68 -8.79
N ARG A 283 -15.30 0.43 -7.77
CA ARG A 283 -14.20 1.32 -7.37
C ARG A 283 -13.04 1.34 -8.36
N PHE A 284 -12.83 0.25 -9.11
CA PHE A 284 -11.75 0.08 -10.10
C PHE A 284 -12.22 0.31 -11.54
N ARG A 285 -13.45 0.73 -11.77
CA ARG A 285 -13.87 1.24 -13.08
C ARG A 285 -13.10 2.52 -13.35
N SER A 286 -12.04 2.40 -14.15
CA SER A 286 -11.31 3.55 -14.67
C SER A 286 -12.18 4.35 -15.62
N PRO A 287 -12.13 5.68 -15.61
CA PRO A 287 -12.58 6.47 -16.74
C PRO A 287 -11.75 6.05 -17.97
N GLU A 288 -12.34 6.05 -19.14
CA GLU A 288 -11.73 5.66 -20.43
C GLU A 288 -10.49 6.48 -20.86
N SER A 289 -9.97 7.36 -20.00
CA SER A 289 -8.79 8.19 -20.23
C SER A 289 -7.47 7.43 -20.44
N TRP A 290 -7.46 6.11 -20.24
CA TRP A 290 -6.30 5.23 -20.42
C TRP A 290 -5.93 4.93 -21.88
N LEU A 291 -6.89 5.06 -22.81
CA LEU A 291 -6.72 4.68 -24.20
C LEU A 291 -6.02 5.73 -25.05
N THR A 292 -5.78 6.90 -24.52
CA THR A 292 -5.05 7.97 -25.20
C THR A 292 -3.65 8.09 -24.64
N VAL A 293 -2.68 7.64 -25.37
CA VAL A 293 -1.23 7.85 -25.29
C VAL A 293 -0.43 6.58 -25.01
N ALA A 294 -0.39 5.71 -26.00
CA ALA A 294 0.87 5.08 -26.35
C ALA A 294 1.35 5.78 -27.64
N PRO A 295 2.44 6.57 -27.62
CA PRO A 295 3.08 6.94 -28.87
C PRO A 295 3.64 5.65 -29.46
N SER A 296 3.15 5.26 -30.66
CA SER A 296 3.71 4.20 -31.46
C SER A 296 5.21 4.47 -31.61
N ARG A 297 6.05 3.65 -31.01
CA ARG A 297 7.46 3.59 -31.39
C ARG A 297 7.53 2.98 -32.79
N ARG A 298 7.82 3.83 -33.77
CA ARG A 298 8.48 3.42 -35.01
C ARG A 298 9.97 3.36 -34.76
#